data_1c9a28d73b7dbb4787a688d19a4c8fde
#
_entry.id   1c9a28d73b7dbb4787a688d19a4c8fde
#
_cell.length_a   1.000
_cell.length_b   1.000
_cell.length_c   1.000
_cell.angle_alpha   90.00
_cell.angle_beta   90.00
_cell.angle_gamma   90.00
#
_symmetry.space_group_name_H-M   'P 1'
#
loop_
_entity.id
_entity.type
_entity.pdbx_description
1 polymer ?
#
loop_
_entity_poly.entity_id
_entity_poly.type
_entity_poly.pdbx_seq_one_letter_code
_entity_poly.pdbx_strand_id
1 'polypeptide(L)'
;RGDKARSGGDAPGVVLDTGAANVRVGVYRRGSDVDVRALPNAIARTRPGVRRQVLVGDQIEHECLDYGGLQLRVPIDRGMIVDWAAQKAVWDRALLQALGSSESFGALRGHTVVVTEPYFTLPEQQRAFDALMFDWYEADAVWRATRMFRAPPH
;
A
#
# COMPACT_ATOMS: atom_id res chain seq x y z
N ARG A 1 13.97 16.64 35.41
CA ARG A 1 13.96 16.74 33.93
C ARG A 1 14.50 15.43 33.42
N GLY A 2 13.61 14.47 33.21
CA GLY A 2 13.96 13.13 32.75
C GLY A 2 13.76 13.04 31.21
N ASP A 3 14.87 12.95 30.51
CA ASP A 3 14.90 12.46 29.14
C ASP A 3 14.38 11.02 29.15
N LYS A 4 13.13 10.83 28.72
CA LYS A 4 12.66 9.52 28.31
C LYS A 4 13.31 9.22 26.96
N ALA A 5 14.46 8.55 27.00
CA ALA A 5 14.98 7.84 25.84
C ALA A 5 13.86 6.93 25.34
N ARG A 6 13.29 7.26 24.18
CA ARG A 6 12.38 6.36 23.46
C ARG A 6 13.17 5.11 23.14
N SER A 7 12.79 4.01 23.77
CA SER A 7 13.34 2.69 23.48
C SER A 7 12.97 2.34 22.04
N GLY A 8 13.89 2.54 21.11
CA GLY A 8 13.72 2.31 19.67
C GLY A 8 13.71 0.82 19.28
N GLY A 9 13.14 -0.06 20.11
CA GLY A 9 13.23 -1.49 19.91
C GLY A 9 11.95 -2.26 19.72
N ASP A 10 10.77 -1.67 19.91
CA ASP A 10 9.52 -2.43 20.00
C ASP A 10 8.36 -1.89 19.13
N ALA A 11 8.58 -0.85 18.35
CA ALA A 11 7.54 -0.35 17.45
C ALA A 11 7.28 -1.37 16.33
N PRO A 12 6.02 -1.73 16.07
CA PRO A 12 5.69 -2.60 14.96
C PRO A 12 6.09 -1.95 13.64
N GLY A 13 6.60 -2.75 12.72
CA GLY A 13 6.99 -2.31 11.38
C GLY A 13 5.97 -2.75 10.34
N VAL A 14 5.74 -1.92 9.35
CA VAL A 14 4.95 -2.25 8.16
C VAL A 14 5.86 -2.20 6.95
N VAL A 15 5.92 -3.29 6.19
CA VAL A 15 6.62 -3.32 4.90
C VAL A 15 5.58 -3.16 3.80
N LEU A 16 5.74 -2.15 2.97
CA LEU A 16 4.85 -1.83 1.86
C LEU A 16 5.62 -1.96 0.53
N ASP A 17 5.29 -2.98 -0.24
CA ASP A 17 5.81 -3.21 -1.58
C ASP A 17 4.73 -2.91 -2.63
N THR A 18 4.87 -1.77 -3.31
CA THR A 18 3.89 -1.30 -4.31
C THR A 18 4.34 -1.67 -5.71
N GLY A 19 3.94 -2.85 -6.16
CA GLY A 19 4.20 -3.31 -7.54
C GLY A 19 3.13 -2.85 -8.53
N ALA A 20 3.44 -2.90 -9.83
CA ALA A 20 2.48 -2.56 -10.88
C ALA A 20 1.28 -3.54 -10.90
N ALA A 21 1.53 -4.82 -10.69
CA ALA A 21 0.48 -5.85 -10.69
C ALA A 21 -0.14 -6.07 -9.31
N ASN A 22 0.68 -6.04 -8.26
CA ASN A 22 0.24 -6.34 -6.89
C ASN A 22 0.85 -5.37 -5.89
N VAL A 23 0.10 -5.05 -4.85
CA VAL A 23 0.59 -4.47 -3.61
C VAL A 23 0.75 -5.59 -2.59
N ARG A 24 1.87 -5.58 -1.87
CA ARG A 24 2.12 -6.48 -0.74
C ARG A 24 2.33 -5.67 0.52
N VAL A 25 1.66 -6.07 1.59
CA VAL A 25 1.82 -5.46 2.91
C VAL A 25 2.20 -6.55 3.89
N GLY A 26 3.31 -6.37 4.58
CA GLY A 26 3.74 -7.22 5.68
C GLY A 26 3.76 -6.44 6.99
N VAL A 27 3.21 -7.02 8.05
CA VAL A 27 3.27 -6.45 9.40
C VAL A 27 4.27 -7.24 10.22
N TYR A 28 5.31 -6.56 10.67
CA TYR A 28 6.33 -7.13 11.55
C TYR A 28 6.03 -6.75 13.00
N ARG A 29 5.98 -7.76 13.86
CA ARG A 29 5.98 -7.61 15.32
C ARG A 29 7.07 -8.48 15.89
N ARG A 30 7.80 -7.97 16.89
CA ARG A 30 8.89 -8.73 17.52
C ARG A 30 8.39 -10.06 18.08
N GLY A 31 9.05 -11.15 17.70
CA GLY A 31 8.69 -12.51 18.16
C GLY A 31 7.52 -13.15 17.45
N SER A 32 7.03 -12.56 16.37
CA SER A 32 5.99 -13.15 15.53
C SER A 32 6.50 -13.33 14.10
N ASP A 33 5.93 -14.30 13.39
CA ASP A 33 6.12 -14.41 11.94
C ASP A 33 5.51 -13.20 11.22
N VAL A 34 6.09 -12.84 10.08
CA VAL A 34 5.56 -11.74 9.26
C VAL A 34 4.34 -12.24 8.49
N ASP A 35 3.17 -11.71 8.80
CA ASP A 35 1.96 -11.94 7.99
C ASP A 35 1.99 -11.01 6.78
N VAL A 36 2.06 -11.58 5.58
CA VAL A 36 2.12 -10.84 4.32
C VAL A 36 0.80 -11.00 3.58
N ARG A 37 0.16 -9.87 3.30
CA ARG A 37 -1.03 -9.78 2.44
C ARG A 37 -0.64 -9.28 1.06
N ALA A 38 -1.19 -9.89 0.03
CA ALA A 38 -1.00 -9.46 -1.35
C ALA A 38 -2.37 -9.27 -2.00
N LEU A 39 -2.54 -8.18 -2.73
CA LEU A 39 -3.77 -7.91 -3.49
C LEU A 39 -3.44 -7.23 -4.82
N PRO A 40 -4.30 -7.39 -5.85
CA PRO A 40 -4.14 -6.72 -7.12
C PRO A 40 -4.03 -5.20 -6.97
N ASN A 41 -3.06 -4.58 -7.64
CA ASN A 41 -2.92 -3.11 -7.65
C ASN A 41 -3.80 -2.51 -8.73
N ALA A 42 -5.11 -2.63 -8.55
CA ALA A 42 -6.12 -2.17 -9.49
C ALA A 42 -7.40 -1.78 -8.78
N ILE A 43 -8.16 -0.90 -9.41
CA ILE A 43 -9.56 -0.65 -9.12
C ILE A 43 -10.41 -0.96 -10.35
N ALA A 44 -11.62 -1.45 -10.13
CA ALA A 44 -12.56 -1.72 -11.20
C ALA A 44 -13.87 -0.97 -10.97
N ARG A 45 -14.48 -0.49 -12.05
CA ARG A 45 -15.79 0.16 -12.03
C ARG A 45 -16.74 -0.60 -12.94
N THR A 46 -17.97 -0.82 -12.50
CA THR A 46 -19.03 -1.36 -13.34
C THR A 46 -19.49 -0.30 -14.35
N ARG A 47 -19.96 -0.76 -15.54
CA ARG A 47 -20.50 0.14 -16.57
C ARG A 47 -21.75 0.89 -16.08
N PRO A 48 -22.05 2.07 -16.64
CA PRO A 48 -23.31 2.77 -16.41
C PRO A 48 -24.48 1.87 -16.84
N GLY A 49 -25.55 1.83 -16.00
CA GLY A 49 -26.75 1.00 -16.24
C GLY A 49 -26.88 -0.23 -15.35
N VAL A 50 -25.80 -0.65 -14.72
CA VAL A 50 -25.77 -1.62 -13.62
C VAL A 50 -25.54 -0.86 -12.33
N ARG A 51 -25.94 -1.42 -11.18
CA ARG A 51 -25.66 -0.81 -9.86
C ARG A 51 -24.17 -0.42 -9.80
N ARG A 52 -23.91 0.89 -9.75
CA ARG A 52 -22.56 1.44 -9.80
C ARG A 52 -21.75 0.92 -8.61
N GLN A 53 -20.76 0.11 -8.89
CA GLN A 53 -19.89 -0.50 -7.89
C GLN A 53 -18.44 -0.17 -8.22
N VAL A 54 -17.67 0.17 -7.20
CA VAL A 54 -16.21 0.31 -7.29
C VAL A 54 -15.61 -0.81 -6.48
N LEU A 55 -14.84 -1.65 -7.12
CA LEU A 55 -14.13 -2.78 -6.52
C LEU A 55 -12.65 -2.46 -6.45
N VAL A 56 -12.03 -2.74 -5.32
CA VAL A 56 -10.64 -2.39 -5.04
C VAL A 56 -9.85 -3.66 -4.71
N GLY A 57 -8.74 -3.87 -5.43
CA GLY A 57 -7.82 -4.97 -5.16
C GLY A 57 -8.49 -6.34 -5.23
N ASP A 58 -8.47 -7.07 -4.14
CA ASP A 58 -9.04 -8.41 -4.00
C ASP A 58 -10.55 -8.49 -4.20
N GLN A 59 -11.29 -7.40 -4.01
CA GLN A 59 -12.72 -7.37 -4.30
C GLN A 59 -13.03 -7.65 -5.77
N ILE A 60 -12.11 -7.32 -6.68
CA ILE A 60 -12.29 -7.58 -8.12
C ILE A 60 -12.46 -9.07 -8.37
N GLU A 61 -11.71 -9.92 -7.67
CA GLU A 61 -11.77 -11.36 -7.81
C GLU A 61 -12.93 -12.00 -7.04
N HIS A 62 -13.26 -11.44 -5.86
CA HIS A 62 -14.22 -12.06 -4.94
C HIS A 62 -15.65 -11.53 -5.04
N GLU A 63 -15.84 -10.30 -5.47
CA GLU A 63 -17.14 -9.63 -5.45
C GLU A 63 -17.68 -9.29 -6.85
N CYS A 64 -16.86 -9.47 -7.91
CA CYS A 64 -17.30 -9.20 -9.26
C CYS A 64 -18.18 -10.31 -9.81
N LEU A 65 -19.42 -9.96 -10.16
CA LEU A 65 -20.37 -10.90 -10.76
C LEU A 65 -20.32 -10.92 -12.31
N ASP A 66 -19.82 -9.86 -12.93
CA ASP A 66 -19.74 -9.71 -14.39
C ASP A 66 -18.46 -8.98 -14.80
N TYR A 67 -17.50 -9.75 -15.28
CA TYR A 67 -16.22 -9.22 -15.76
C TYR A 67 -16.33 -8.51 -17.12
N GLY A 68 -17.32 -8.85 -17.94
CA GLY A 68 -17.48 -8.27 -19.29
C GLY A 68 -17.83 -6.79 -19.30
N GLY A 69 -18.31 -6.25 -18.18
CA GLY A 69 -18.69 -4.86 -17.99
C GLY A 69 -17.72 -4.03 -17.19
N LEU A 70 -16.55 -4.56 -16.77
CA LEU A 70 -15.62 -3.86 -15.92
C LEU A 70 -14.71 -2.89 -16.69
N GLN A 71 -14.53 -1.69 -16.12
CA GLN A 71 -13.48 -0.75 -16.50
C GLN A 71 -12.37 -0.84 -15.45
N LEU A 72 -11.26 -1.46 -15.83
CA LEU A 72 -10.10 -1.62 -14.95
C LEU A 72 -9.22 -0.37 -15.01
N ARG A 73 -8.76 0.11 -13.86
CA ARG A 73 -7.75 1.17 -13.72
C ARG A 73 -6.59 0.65 -12.90
N VAL A 74 -5.40 0.77 -13.47
CA VAL A 74 -4.13 0.42 -12.81
C VAL A 74 -3.43 1.73 -12.45
N PRO A 75 -3.06 1.96 -11.17
CA PRO A 75 -2.52 3.25 -10.73
C PRO A 75 -1.06 3.49 -11.13
N ILE A 76 -0.37 2.46 -11.63
CA ILE A 76 1.06 2.54 -11.98
C ILE A 76 1.26 2.37 -13.48
N ASP A 77 2.00 3.29 -14.09
CA ASP A 77 2.54 3.18 -15.44
C ASP A 77 4.05 3.36 -15.43
N ARG A 78 4.77 2.43 -16.09
CA ARG A 78 6.25 2.43 -16.19
C ARG A 78 6.98 2.62 -14.84
N GLY A 79 6.42 2.04 -13.78
CA GLY A 79 7.00 2.11 -12.43
C GLY A 79 6.67 3.38 -11.64
N MET A 80 5.94 4.32 -12.21
CA MET A 80 5.50 5.55 -11.55
C MET A 80 4.01 5.50 -11.21
N ILE A 81 3.64 6.07 -10.08
CA ILE A 81 2.24 6.24 -9.71
C ILE A 81 1.67 7.40 -10.54
N VAL A 82 0.73 7.09 -11.42
CA VAL A 82 0.05 8.06 -12.28
C VAL A 82 -1.36 8.39 -11.82
N ASP A 83 -1.94 7.57 -10.96
CA ASP A 83 -3.25 7.78 -10.34
C ASP A 83 -3.16 7.60 -8.83
N TRP A 84 -2.87 8.68 -8.12
CA TRP A 84 -2.71 8.69 -6.67
C TRP A 84 -4.00 8.37 -5.92
N ALA A 85 -5.15 8.75 -6.45
CA ALA A 85 -6.44 8.42 -5.85
C ALA A 85 -6.73 6.92 -5.91
N ALA A 86 -6.46 6.28 -7.04
CA ALA A 86 -6.58 4.85 -7.19
C ALA A 86 -5.55 4.10 -6.32
N GLN A 87 -4.28 4.56 -6.30
CA GLN A 87 -3.24 3.95 -5.47
C GLN A 87 -3.58 4.05 -3.98
N LYS A 88 -4.07 5.21 -3.54
CA LYS A 88 -4.52 5.39 -2.15
C LYS A 88 -5.64 4.40 -1.79
N ALA A 89 -6.65 4.24 -2.66
CA ALA A 89 -7.74 3.29 -2.43
C ALA A 89 -7.23 1.84 -2.26
N VAL A 90 -6.24 1.43 -3.06
CA VAL A 90 -5.61 0.11 -2.93
C VAL A 90 -4.81 0.01 -1.63
N TRP A 91 -4.05 1.03 -1.25
CA TRP A 91 -3.33 1.05 0.03
C TRP A 91 -4.27 1.04 1.23
N ASP A 92 -5.35 1.83 1.19
CA ASP A 92 -6.39 1.80 2.24
C ASP A 92 -6.86 0.37 2.47
N ARG A 93 -7.23 -0.33 1.40
CA ARG A 93 -7.69 -1.72 1.47
C ARG A 93 -6.62 -2.66 2.03
N ALA A 94 -5.39 -2.55 1.52
CA ALA A 94 -4.26 -3.39 1.94
C ALA A 94 -3.91 -3.20 3.42
N LEU A 95 -3.85 -1.95 3.87
CA LEU A 95 -3.53 -1.61 5.26
C LEU A 95 -4.64 -2.02 6.22
N LEU A 96 -5.92 -1.80 5.84
CA LEU A 96 -7.05 -2.24 6.66
C LEU A 96 -7.02 -3.76 6.87
N GLN A 97 -6.74 -4.53 5.84
CA GLN A 97 -6.63 -5.98 5.94
C GLN A 97 -5.42 -6.44 6.77
N ALA A 98 -4.26 -5.82 6.57
CA ALA A 98 -3.03 -6.21 7.24
C ALA A 98 -3.00 -5.82 8.73
N LEU A 99 -3.57 -4.67 9.07
CA LEU A 99 -3.58 -4.15 10.44
C LEU A 99 -4.85 -4.50 11.22
N GLY A 100 -5.89 -4.99 10.54
CA GLY A 100 -7.21 -5.25 11.16
C GLY A 100 -7.90 -3.98 11.64
N SER A 101 -7.57 -2.83 11.04
CA SER A 101 -8.19 -1.53 11.35
C SER A 101 -9.50 -1.35 10.58
N SER A 102 -10.42 -0.57 11.13
CA SER A 102 -11.66 -0.18 10.45
C SER A 102 -11.54 1.14 9.68
N GLU A 103 -10.49 1.92 9.94
CA GLU A 103 -10.28 3.23 9.35
C GLU A 103 -8.89 3.34 8.72
N SER A 104 -8.81 3.97 7.55
CA SER A 104 -7.52 4.20 6.87
C SER A 104 -6.80 5.44 7.36
N PHE A 105 -7.53 6.47 7.81
CA PHE A 105 -6.92 7.67 8.40
C PHE A 105 -6.20 7.30 9.71
N GLY A 106 -4.94 7.68 9.81
CA GLY A 106 -4.11 7.36 10.97
C GLY A 106 -3.78 5.87 11.15
N ALA A 107 -4.00 5.03 10.13
CA ALA A 107 -3.81 3.58 10.21
C ALA A 107 -2.37 3.17 10.55
N LEU A 108 -1.38 4.01 10.26
CA LEU A 108 0.03 3.75 10.52
C LEU A 108 0.58 4.47 11.77
N ARG A 109 -0.29 5.07 12.57
CA ARG A 109 0.11 5.69 13.83
C ARG A 109 0.80 4.67 14.74
N GLY A 110 1.99 5.01 15.22
CA GLY A 110 2.81 4.10 16.03
C GLY A 110 3.62 3.07 15.22
N HIS A 111 3.59 3.15 13.87
CA HIS A 111 4.31 2.22 13.01
C HIS A 111 5.45 2.91 12.25
N THR A 112 6.54 2.16 12.06
CA THR A 112 7.57 2.50 11.08
C THR A 112 7.26 1.79 9.77
N VAL A 113 7.25 2.52 8.66
CA VAL A 113 6.97 1.95 7.33
C VAL A 113 8.27 1.78 6.55
N VAL A 114 8.48 0.59 6.02
CA VAL A 114 9.54 0.30 5.04
C VAL A 114 8.85 0.20 3.68
N VAL A 115 9.17 1.10 2.76
CA VAL A 115 8.62 1.10 1.40
C VAL A 115 9.67 0.69 0.38
N THR A 116 9.28 -0.13 -0.59
CA THR A 116 10.15 -0.42 -1.73
C THR A 116 9.94 0.62 -2.83
N GLU A 117 11.03 1.18 -3.34
CA GLU A 117 11.00 2.16 -4.44
C GLU A 117 11.74 1.65 -5.68
N PRO A 118 11.33 2.05 -6.90
CA PRO A 118 12.14 1.92 -8.09
C PRO A 118 13.47 2.68 -7.95
N TYR A 119 14.50 2.24 -8.68
CA TYR A 119 15.84 2.85 -8.61
C TYR A 119 15.84 4.36 -8.94
N PHE A 120 14.97 4.79 -9.87
CA PHE A 120 14.84 6.19 -10.27
C PHE A 120 13.43 6.71 -9.91
N THR A 121 13.20 6.98 -8.63
CA THR A 121 11.95 7.62 -8.21
C THR A 121 12.11 9.14 -8.26
N LEU A 122 11.21 9.82 -8.95
CA LEU A 122 11.22 11.28 -9.06
C LEU A 122 10.93 11.95 -7.70
N PRO A 123 11.57 13.10 -7.40
CA PRO A 123 11.32 13.81 -6.13
C PRO A 123 9.84 14.16 -5.89
N GLU A 124 9.08 14.45 -6.95
CA GLU A 124 7.64 14.70 -6.86
C GLU A 124 6.87 13.48 -6.38
N GLN A 125 7.25 12.29 -6.86
CA GLN A 125 6.65 11.01 -6.43
C GLN A 125 6.95 10.76 -4.95
N GLN A 126 8.18 11.04 -4.52
CA GLN A 126 8.56 10.87 -3.11
C GLN A 126 7.81 11.84 -2.20
N ARG A 127 7.66 13.12 -2.60
CA ARG A 127 6.88 14.10 -1.83
C ARG A 127 5.41 13.72 -1.72
N ALA A 128 4.80 13.27 -2.82
CA ALA A 128 3.41 12.85 -2.81
C ALA A 128 3.20 11.59 -1.95
N PHE A 129 4.14 10.65 -2.00
CA PHE A 129 4.15 9.49 -1.13
C PHE A 129 4.27 9.89 0.35
N ASP A 130 5.21 10.79 0.68
CA ASP A 130 5.44 11.24 2.05
C ASP A 130 4.21 11.96 2.61
N ALA A 131 3.56 12.82 1.82
CA ALA A 131 2.33 13.47 2.23
C ALA A 131 1.24 12.46 2.62
N LEU A 132 1.08 11.38 1.85
CA LEU A 132 0.13 10.33 2.23
C LEU A 132 0.56 9.57 3.48
N MET A 133 1.83 9.20 3.61
CA MET A 133 2.31 8.40 4.74
C MET A 133 2.28 9.20 6.05
N PHE A 134 2.69 10.47 6.03
CA PHE A 134 2.77 11.29 7.25
C PHE A 134 1.48 12.05 7.54
N ASP A 135 0.82 12.63 6.53
CA ASP A 135 -0.33 13.51 6.76
C ASP A 135 -1.65 12.73 6.82
N TRP A 136 -1.77 11.61 6.06
CA TRP A 136 -2.99 10.82 6.04
C TRP A 136 -2.91 9.57 6.93
N TYR A 137 -1.88 8.75 6.73
CA TYR A 137 -1.73 7.51 7.50
C TYR A 137 -1.06 7.72 8.85
N GLU A 138 -0.46 8.87 9.09
CA GLU A 138 0.22 9.27 10.34
C GLU A 138 1.32 8.29 10.77
N ALA A 139 2.13 7.83 9.82
CA ALA A 139 3.28 6.97 10.09
C ALA A 139 4.32 7.70 10.97
N ASP A 140 4.91 7.00 11.93
CA ASP A 140 5.94 7.57 12.80
C ASP A 140 7.26 7.79 12.07
N ALA A 141 7.59 6.90 11.13
CA ALA A 141 8.78 6.99 10.28
C ALA A 141 8.58 6.23 8.97
N VAL A 142 9.29 6.66 7.93
CA VAL A 142 9.33 6.01 6.61
C VAL A 142 10.77 5.72 6.22
N TRP A 143 11.05 4.47 5.88
CA TRP A 143 12.32 4.01 5.33
C TRP A 143 12.13 3.56 3.89
N ARG A 144 12.98 4.05 2.98
CA ARG A 144 12.95 3.69 1.57
C ARG A 144 14.01 2.65 1.26
N ALA A 145 13.59 1.52 0.70
CA ALA A 145 14.46 0.48 0.22
C ALA A 145 14.38 0.42 -1.31
N THR A 146 15.51 0.57 -1.97
CA THR A 146 15.57 0.46 -3.42
C THR A 146 15.34 -0.98 -3.85
N ARG A 147 14.44 -1.22 -4.82
CA ARG A 147 14.29 -2.54 -5.43
C ARG A 147 15.54 -2.89 -6.21
N MET A 148 16.28 -3.85 -5.73
CA MET A 148 17.25 -4.54 -6.56
C MET A 148 16.49 -5.47 -7.51
N PHE A 149 16.63 -5.26 -8.83
CA PHE A 149 16.18 -6.24 -9.80
C PHE A 149 16.97 -7.54 -9.59
N ARG A 150 16.34 -8.51 -8.97
CA ARG A 150 16.90 -9.86 -9.00
C ARG A 150 16.65 -10.37 -10.43
N ALA A 151 17.70 -10.49 -11.22
CA ALA A 151 17.62 -11.18 -12.49
C ALA A 151 17.01 -12.57 -12.26
N PRO A 152 16.07 -13.01 -13.14
CA PRO A 152 15.54 -14.36 -13.02
C PRO A 152 16.70 -15.35 -13.08
N PRO A 153 16.70 -16.41 -12.28
CA PRO A 153 17.69 -17.46 -12.41
C PRO A 153 17.59 -18.03 -13.84
N HIS A 154 18.71 -18.14 -14.53
CA HIS A 154 18.83 -18.77 -15.84
C HIS A 154 18.48 -20.25 -15.74
#